data_bc7217f8d1810c4075f0e0e6a9e651e2
#
_entry.id   bc7217f8d1810c4075f0e0e6a9e651e2
#
_cell.length_a   1.000
_cell.length_b   1.000
_cell.length_c   1.000
_cell.angle_alpha   90.00
_cell.angle_beta   90.00
_cell.angle_gamma   90.00
#
_symmetry.space_group_name_H-M   'P 1'
#
loop_
_entity.id
_entity.type
_entity.pdbx_description
1 polymer ?
#
loop_
_entity_poly.entity_id
_entity_poly.type
_entity_poly.pdbx_seq_one_letter_code
_entity_poly.pdbx_strand_id
1 'polypeptide(L)' 'MKRIEIYTDGACRGNPGPGGWGALLKFDNHEKEISGGEDNTTNNRMELMAAIKALETVKGMCEID' A
#
# COMPACT_ATOMS: atom_id res chain seq x y z
N MET A 1 3.38 -6.93 -22.87
CA MET A 1 3.97 -6.48 -21.60
C MET A 1 2.87 -6.06 -20.65
N LYS A 2 2.86 -6.63 -19.47
CA LYS A 2 1.85 -6.27 -18.47
C LYS A 2 2.27 -5.00 -17.74
N ARG A 3 1.33 -4.11 -17.58
CA ARG A 3 1.55 -2.86 -16.89
C ARG A 3 0.77 -2.84 -15.60
N ILE A 4 1.44 -2.52 -14.51
CA ILE A 4 0.81 -2.39 -13.21
C ILE A 4 0.94 -0.96 -12.75
N GLU A 5 -0.18 -0.35 -12.38
CA GLU A 5 -0.20 0.98 -11.80
C GLU A 5 -0.44 0.83 -10.30
N ILE A 6 0.35 1.53 -9.52
CA ILE A 6 0.27 1.45 -8.07
C ILE A 6 0.08 2.86 -7.51
N TYR A 7 -0.96 3.03 -6.73
CA TYR A 7 -1.25 4.28 -6.02
C TYR A 7 -1.20 4.01 -4.54
N THR A 8 -0.42 4.78 -3.82
CA THR A 8 -0.26 4.60 -2.37
C THR A 8 -0.56 5.90 -1.65
N ASP A 9 -1.08 5.77 -0.44
CA ASP A 9 -1.33 6.91 0.42
C ASP A 9 -1.17 6.47 1.87
N GLY A 10 -0.60 7.33 2.68
CA GLY A 10 -0.42 7.05 4.09
C GLY A 10 -0.42 8.34 4.88
N ALA A 11 -1.08 8.31 6.01
CA ALA A 11 -1.21 9.48 6.86
C ALA A 11 -1.33 9.07 8.32
N CYS A 12 -1.02 10.01 9.20
CA CYS A 12 -1.16 9.76 10.62
C CYS A 12 -1.72 11.02 11.28
N ARG A 13 -2.51 10.81 12.32
CA ARG A 13 -3.10 11.90 13.09
C ARG A 13 -2.16 12.20 14.25
N GLY A 14 -1.52 13.37 14.20
CA GLY A 14 -0.41 13.68 15.10
C GLY A 14 0.88 13.09 14.54
N ASN A 15 1.96 13.19 15.27
CA ASN A 15 3.25 12.63 14.81
C ASN A 15 4.19 12.46 16.00
N PRO A 16 4.15 11.32 16.72
CA PRO A 16 3.41 10.10 16.39
C PRO A 16 1.94 10.13 16.81
N GLY A 17 1.18 9.20 16.24
CA GLY A 17 -0.23 9.03 16.58
C GLY A 17 -0.85 7.92 15.75
N PRO A 18 -2.17 7.74 15.84
CA PRO A 18 -2.84 6.72 15.05
C PRO A 18 -2.76 7.06 13.57
N GLY A 19 -2.48 6.06 12.75
CA GLY A 19 -2.31 6.27 11.34
C GLY A 19 -2.83 5.11 10.51
N GLY A 20 -2.95 5.35 9.21
CA GLY A 20 -3.40 4.35 8.27
C GLY A 20 -2.71 4.53 6.94
N TRP A 21 -2.77 3.47 6.14
CA TRP A 21 -2.22 3.47 4.80
C TRP A 21 -3.13 2.71 3.87
N GLY A 22 -3.05 3.05 2.60
CA GLY A 22 -3.81 2.36 1.59
C GLY A 22 -3.00 2.25 0.31
N ALA A 23 -3.30 1.23 -0.48
CA ALA A 23 -2.70 1.07 -1.79
C ALA A 23 -3.72 0.51 -2.75
N LEU A 24 -3.71 1.03 -3.96
CA LEU A 24 -4.56 0.55 -5.04
C LEU A 24 -3.66 0.07 -6.17
N LEU A 25 -3.85 -1.17 -6.57
CA LEU A 25 -3.09 -1.77 -7.66
C LEU A 25 -4.04 -2.02 -8.83
N LYS A 26 -3.67 -1.52 -9.99
CA LYS A 26 -4.44 -1.71 -11.23
C LYS A 26 -3.60 -2.45 -12.24
N PHE A 27 -4.13 -3.53 -12.76
CA PHE A 27 -3.44 -4.30 -13.80
C PHE A 27 -4.48 -4.94 -14.70
N ASP A 28 -4.30 -4.78 -16.02
CA ASP A 28 -5.26 -5.22 -17.02
C ASP A 28 -6.65 -4.68 -16.67
N ASN A 29 -7.64 -5.55 -16.45
CA ASN A 29 -8.99 -5.17 -16.06
C ASN A 29 -9.26 -5.41 -14.58
N HIS A 30 -8.22 -5.57 -13.78
CA HIS A 30 -8.34 -5.89 -12.36
C HIS A 30 -7.86 -4.74 -11.49
N GLU A 31 -8.50 -4.61 -10.35
CA GLU A 31 -8.09 -3.69 -9.31
C GLU A 31 -8.02 -4.42 -7.99
N LYS A 32 -7.03 -4.09 -7.19
CA LYS A 32 -6.91 -4.64 -5.86
C LYS A 32 -6.58 -3.54 -4.89
N GLU A 33 -7.36 -3.44 -3.81
CA GLU A 33 -7.10 -2.51 -2.74
C GLU A 33 -6.59 -3.25 -1.52
N ILE A 34 -5.58 -2.67 -0.88
CA ILE A 34 -5.08 -3.17 0.40
C ILE A 34 -4.95 -1.98 1.33
N SER A 35 -5.12 -2.22 2.62
CA SER A 35 -5.03 -1.15 3.61
C SER A 35 -4.69 -1.72 4.97
N GLY A 36 -4.26 -0.84 5.86
CA GLY A 36 -3.96 -1.21 7.23
C GLY A 36 -3.76 0.04 8.08
N GLY A 37 -3.49 -0.15 9.35
CA GLY A 37 -3.30 0.94 10.27
C GLY A 37 -2.49 0.53 11.49
N GLU A 38 -2.02 1.54 12.23
CA GLU A 38 -1.31 1.33 13.47
C GLU A 38 -1.75 2.39 14.49
N ASP A 39 -1.75 2.03 15.75
CA ASP A 39 -2.21 2.94 16.82
C ASP A 39 -1.21 4.04 17.11
N ASN A 40 0.06 3.81 16.87
CA ASN A 40 1.10 4.79 17.16
C ASN A 40 2.17 4.72 16.08
N THR A 41 2.15 5.67 15.15
CA THR A 41 3.02 5.66 13.99
C THR A 41 3.29 7.08 13.51
N THR A 42 3.94 7.21 12.37
CA THR A 42 4.23 8.50 11.74
C THR A 42 3.78 8.48 10.29
N ASN A 43 3.65 9.68 9.68
CA ASN A 43 3.32 9.78 8.26
C ASN A 43 4.31 9.01 7.40
N ASN A 44 5.61 9.19 7.67
CA ASN A 44 6.65 8.53 6.88
C ASN A 44 6.54 7.01 6.95
N ARG A 45 6.24 6.48 8.14
CA ARG A 45 6.05 5.03 8.31
C ARG A 45 4.85 4.54 7.53
N MET A 46 3.77 5.30 7.52
CA MET A 46 2.55 4.89 6.81
C MET A 46 2.75 4.94 5.30
N GLU A 47 3.44 5.96 4.80
CA GLU A 47 3.77 6.03 3.38
C GLU A 47 4.67 4.87 2.96
N LEU A 48 5.68 4.57 3.76
CA LEU A 48 6.61 3.48 3.48
C LEU A 48 5.90 2.13 3.58
N MET A 49 5.03 1.96 4.58
CA MET A 49 4.27 0.73 4.76
C MET A 49 3.39 0.46 3.53
N ALA A 50 2.70 1.50 3.03
CA ALA A 50 1.86 1.35 1.84
C ALA A 50 2.70 0.87 0.64
N ALA A 51 3.87 1.45 0.44
CA ALA A 51 4.76 1.06 -0.65
C ALA A 51 5.25 -0.39 -0.49
N ILE A 52 5.67 -0.76 0.71
CA ILE A 52 6.16 -2.11 0.98
C ILE A 52 5.06 -3.15 0.75
N LYS A 53 3.87 -2.89 1.28
CA LYS A 53 2.76 -3.82 1.14
C LYS A 53 2.29 -3.94 -0.31
N ALA A 54 2.32 -2.84 -1.05
CA ALA A 54 1.99 -2.86 -2.48
C ALA A 54 2.98 -3.73 -3.24
N LEU A 55 4.28 -3.58 -2.98
CA LEU A 55 5.31 -4.36 -3.66
C LEU A 55 5.21 -5.84 -3.30
N GLU A 56 4.94 -6.17 -2.05
CA GLU A 56 4.72 -7.56 -1.63
C GLU A 56 3.54 -8.18 -2.36
N THR A 57 2.47 -7.41 -2.52
CA THR A 57 1.28 -7.89 -3.22
C THR A 57 1.57 -8.15 -4.68
N VAL A 58 2.29 -7.24 -5.34
CA VAL A 58 2.68 -7.42 -6.75
C VAL A 58 3.55 -8.65 -6.90
N LYS A 59 4.51 -8.84 -6.00
CA LYS A 59 5.39 -10.01 -6.04
C LYS A 59 4.59 -11.30 -5.93
N GLY A 60 3.64 -11.36 -5.01
CA GLY A 60 2.79 -12.54 -4.86
C GLY A 60 1.98 -12.82 -6.11
N MET A 61 1.45 -11.77 -6.75
CA MET A 61 0.69 -11.91 -7.98
C MET A 61 1.55 -12.44 -9.13
N CYS A 62 2.78 -11.97 -9.23
CA CYS A 62 3.68 -12.41 -10.28
C CYS A 62 4.14 -13.85 -10.11
N GLU A 63 4.16 -14.35 -8.88
CA GLU A 63 4.57 -15.71 -8.59
C GLU A 63 3.48 -16.74 -8.85
N ILE A 64 2.24 -16.29 -9.00
CA ILE A 64 1.09 -17.19 -9.17
C ILE A 64 0.95 -17.69 -10.61
N ASP A 65 1.61 -17.08 -11.51
CA ASP A 65 1.54 -17.47 -12.92
C ASP A 65 2.09 -18.87 -13.17
#